data_3849142bf18cefa90d12a42060841c81
#
_entry.id   3849142bf18cefa90d12a42060841c81
#
_cell.length_a   1.000
_cell.length_b   1.000
_cell.length_c   1.000
_cell.angle_alpha   90.00
_cell.angle_beta   90.00
_cell.angle_gamma   90.00
#
_symmetry.space_group_name_H-M   'P 1'
#
loop_
_entity.id
_entity.type
_entity.pdbx_description
1 polymer ?
#
loop_
_entity_poly.entity_id
_entity_poly.type
_entity_poly.pdbx_seq_one_letter_code
_entity_poly.pdbx_strand_id
1 'polypeptide(L)'
;LKPNRVDFGPIRTALFVPGNRPDRIDKAVGAGADIVIIDLEDAVPPARKAETRPVIRDKVSQHKGSSILVRVNGPGTAFIQGDIEAVVVEGLAGVMVPKMESPEDLEQVHRMLLAAEEKNRLQPGGLTLFILIESARGVQNVFGIVSARTRPERSVIVSFGAADYTLDLGAEMTRTGEELIYPRSRIAVACRAARIAPPLDTPFMMDLNDLAALEAEARRAKQLGFQGKLCIHPSQVPVCNRVFSPTPEEIDSARRVVRAFEEAEAAGTASIQLEGRFIDYPIVERAARILRLADLIEKT
;
A
#
# COMPACT_ATOMS: atom_id res chain seq x y z
N LEU A 1 3.73 0.67 -26.41
CA LEU A 1 2.93 1.58 -25.59
C LEU A 1 3.08 1.13 -24.15
N LYS A 2 3.54 2.01 -23.26
CA LYS A 2 3.50 1.72 -21.81
C LYS A 2 2.02 1.59 -21.42
N PRO A 3 1.64 0.58 -20.61
CA PRO A 3 0.27 0.45 -20.14
C PRO A 3 -0.14 1.76 -19.45
N ASN A 4 -1.36 2.21 -19.71
CA ASN A 4 -1.95 3.37 -19.02
C ASN A 4 -2.30 2.92 -17.58
N ARG A 5 -1.26 2.84 -16.72
CA ARG A 5 -1.36 2.41 -15.34
C ARG A 5 -1.83 3.59 -14.50
N VAL A 6 -2.69 3.33 -13.54
CA VAL A 6 -3.03 4.33 -12.54
C VAL A 6 -1.75 4.66 -11.75
N ASP A 7 -1.34 5.92 -11.81
CA ASP A 7 -0.28 6.43 -10.96
C ASP A 7 -0.91 6.96 -9.66
N PHE A 8 -0.70 6.24 -8.59
CA PHE A 8 -1.24 6.64 -7.28
C PHE A 8 -0.46 7.77 -6.62
N GLY A 9 0.68 8.17 -7.21
CA GLY A 9 1.61 9.01 -6.49
C GLY A 9 2.12 8.36 -5.19
N PRO A 10 2.47 9.16 -4.17
CA PRO A 10 2.82 8.64 -2.84
C PRO A 10 1.58 8.08 -2.13
N ILE A 11 1.64 6.84 -1.68
CA ILE A 11 0.55 6.21 -0.92
C ILE A 11 0.89 6.26 0.56
N ARG A 12 0.42 7.29 1.26
CA ARG A 12 0.61 7.48 2.70
C ARG A 12 -0.49 6.78 3.50
N THR A 13 -1.72 6.75 2.94
CA THR A 13 -2.89 6.16 3.57
C THR A 13 -3.77 5.42 2.58
N ALA A 14 -4.29 4.26 3.04
CA ALA A 14 -5.31 3.51 2.34
C ALA A 14 -6.44 3.17 3.33
N LEU A 15 -7.61 3.81 3.17
CA LEU A 15 -8.72 3.74 4.12
C LEU A 15 -9.71 2.64 3.73
N PHE A 16 -9.90 1.67 4.61
CA PHE A 16 -10.93 0.64 4.46
C PHE A 16 -12.33 1.19 4.75
N VAL A 17 -13.28 0.72 3.95
CA VAL A 17 -14.71 0.96 4.15
C VAL A 17 -15.52 -0.29 3.79
N PRO A 18 -16.52 -0.71 4.61
CA PRO A 18 -17.34 -1.89 4.31
C PRO A 18 -18.13 -1.73 3.01
N GLY A 19 -18.06 -2.71 2.12
CA GLY A 19 -18.73 -2.68 0.82
C GLY A 19 -20.25 -2.68 0.88
N ASN A 20 -20.83 -3.22 1.95
CA ASN A 20 -22.27 -3.23 2.20
C ASN A 20 -22.79 -1.92 2.84
N ARG A 21 -21.97 -0.87 2.88
CA ARG A 21 -22.32 0.44 3.45
C ARG A 21 -22.07 1.56 2.44
N PRO A 22 -22.93 1.69 1.40
CA PRO A 22 -22.76 2.68 0.34
C PRO A 22 -22.68 4.11 0.86
N ASP A 23 -23.40 4.45 1.95
CA ASP A 23 -23.34 5.73 2.64
C ASP A 23 -21.95 6.05 3.22
N ARG A 24 -21.21 5.03 3.64
CA ARG A 24 -19.84 5.17 4.17
C ARG A 24 -18.80 5.25 3.05
N ILE A 25 -19.05 4.59 1.91
CA ILE A 25 -18.15 4.68 0.74
C ILE A 25 -18.06 6.14 0.28
N ASP A 26 -19.19 6.83 0.11
CA ASP A 26 -19.22 8.23 -0.30
C ASP A 26 -18.45 9.15 0.67
N LYS A 27 -18.57 8.89 1.98
CA LYS A 27 -17.82 9.63 3.01
C LYS A 27 -16.33 9.32 2.99
N ALA A 28 -15.96 8.06 2.73
CA ALA A 28 -14.56 7.63 2.70
C ALA A 28 -13.80 8.29 1.53
N VAL A 29 -14.42 8.44 0.37
CA VAL A 29 -13.83 9.16 -0.78
C VAL A 29 -13.47 10.60 -0.45
N GLY A 30 -14.26 11.27 0.42
CA GLY A 30 -13.98 12.63 0.90
C GLY A 30 -13.09 12.71 2.15
N ALA A 31 -12.57 11.60 2.68
CA ALA A 31 -11.84 11.59 3.94
C ALA A 31 -10.36 12.02 3.86
N GLY A 32 -9.85 12.32 2.66
CA GLY A 32 -8.46 12.76 2.45
C GLY A 32 -7.42 11.63 2.51
N ALA A 33 -7.85 10.37 2.37
CA ALA A 33 -6.95 9.26 2.16
C ALA A 33 -6.44 9.22 0.71
N ASP A 34 -5.20 8.82 0.50
CA ASP A 34 -4.64 8.69 -0.85
C ASP A 34 -5.35 7.57 -1.64
N ILE A 35 -5.84 6.55 -0.94
CA ILE A 35 -6.59 5.41 -1.49
C ILE A 35 -7.79 5.07 -0.59
N VAL A 36 -8.92 4.71 -1.21
CA VAL A 36 -10.07 4.09 -0.52
C VAL A 36 -10.15 2.63 -0.91
N ILE A 37 -10.22 1.73 0.08
CA ILE A 37 -10.37 0.29 -0.12
C ILE A 37 -11.79 -0.11 0.27
N ILE A 38 -12.62 -0.43 -0.72
CA ILE A 38 -13.95 -0.98 -0.47
C ILE A 38 -13.81 -2.47 -0.14
N ASP A 39 -14.20 -2.86 1.04
CA ASP A 39 -14.01 -4.22 1.55
C ASP A 39 -15.19 -5.13 1.22
N LEU A 40 -14.93 -6.23 0.52
CA LEU A 40 -15.87 -7.31 0.23
C LEU A 40 -15.52 -8.61 0.97
N GLU A 41 -14.43 -8.59 1.75
CA GLU A 41 -13.95 -9.76 2.50
C GLU A 41 -14.52 -9.77 3.92
N ASP A 42 -13.75 -9.40 4.93
CA ASP A 42 -14.10 -9.56 6.34
C ASP A 42 -15.23 -8.64 6.81
N ALA A 43 -15.36 -7.45 6.23
CA ALA A 43 -16.43 -6.52 6.60
C ALA A 43 -17.81 -6.90 6.03
N VAL A 44 -17.90 -7.95 5.18
CA VAL A 44 -19.16 -8.41 4.58
C VAL A 44 -19.40 -9.87 4.91
N PRO A 45 -20.49 -10.21 5.63
CA PRO A 45 -20.83 -11.59 5.92
C PRO A 45 -20.96 -12.46 4.67
N PRO A 46 -20.58 -13.75 4.71
CA PRO A 46 -20.62 -14.64 3.53
C PRO A 46 -21.94 -14.63 2.77
N ALA A 47 -23.07 -14.67 3.49
CA ALA A 47 -24.41 -14.66 2.89
C ALA A 47 -24.75 -13.38 2.12
N ARG A 48 -24.03 -12.27 2.39
CA ARG A 48 -24.29 -10.97 1.79
C ARG A 48 -23.29 -10.57 0.69
N LYS A 49 -22.25 -11.37 0.46
CA LYS A 49 -21.21 -11.03 -0.51
C LYS A 49 -21.78 -10.88 -1.93
N ALA A 50 -22.63 -11.81 -2.36
CA ALA A 50 -23.20 -11.78 -3.70
C ALA A 50 -24.07 -10.54 -3.96
N GLU A 51 -24.91 -10.14 -3.01
CA GLU A 51 -25.75 -8.92 -3.12
C GLU A 51 -24.96 -7.61 -2.98
N THR A 52 -23.77 -7.67 -2.33
CA THR A 52 -22.91 -6.49 -2.16
C THR A 52 -22.11 -6.16 -3.42
N ARG A 53 -21.79 -7.14 -4.27
CA ARG A 53 -21.03 -6.95 -5.52
C ARG A 53 -21.58 -5.86 -6.44
N PRO A 54 -22.88 -5.86 -6.81
CA PRO A 54 -23.42 -4.78 -7.65
C PRO A 54 -23.35 -3.42 -6.97
N VAL A 55 -23.55 -3.33 -5.66
CA VAL A 55 -23.43 -2.07 -4.91
C VAL A 55 -22.02 -1.49 -5.05
N ILE A 56 -20.98 -2.33 -4.89
CA ILE A 56 -19.58 -1.91 -5.04
C ILE A 56 -19.32 -1.46 -6.48
N ARG A 57 -19.74 -2.22 -7.47
CA ARG A 57 -19.59 -1.88 -8.89
C ARG A 57 -20.17 -0.50 -9.21
N ASP A 58 -21.37 -0.23 -8.72
CA ASP A 58 -22.07 1.04 -8.97
C ASP A 58 -21.32 2.19 -8.28
N LYS A 59 -20.78 1.98 -7.06
CA LYS A 59 -19.97 2.98 -6.36
C LYS A 59 -18.63 3.26 -7.05
N VAL A 60 -17.94 2.25 -7.55
CA VAL A 60 -16.72 2.43 -8.36
C VAL A 60 -17.04 3.28 -9.59
N SER A 61 -18.14 2.98 -10.29
CA SER A 61 -18.57 3.73 -11.47
C SER A 61 -18.97 5.17 -11.16
N GLN A 62 -19.60 5.41 -9.99
CA GLN A 62 -20.00 6.73 -9.52
C GLN A 62 -18.79 7.63 -9.21
N HIS A 63 -17.74 7.07 -8.64
CA HIS A 63 -16.53 7.78 -8.20
C HIS A 63 -15.35 7.61 -9.16
N LYS A 64 -15.59 7.55 -10.47
CA LYS A 64 -14.52 7.51 -11.47
C LYS A 64 -13.54 8.68 -11.27
N GLY A 65 -12.25 8.37 -11.33
CA GLY A 65 -11.17 9.33 -11.10
C GLY A 65 -10.68 9.39 -9.65
N SER A 66 -11.37 8.75 -8.70
CA SER A 66 -10.86 8.54 -7.35
C SER A 66 -10.00 7.27 -7.30
N SER A 67 -8.99 7.25 -6.42
CA SER A 67 -8.12 6.08 -6.21
C SER A 67 -8.84 5.00 -5.40
N ILE A 68 -9.78 4.28 -6.04
CA ILE A 68 -10.57 3.23 -5.38
C ILE A 68 -9.99 1.86 -5.69
N LEU A 69 -9.76 1.08 -4.64
CA LEU A 69 -9.51 -0.34 -4.69
C LEU A 69 -10.72 -1.11 -4.13
N VAL A 70 -10.85 -2.37 -4.52
CA VAL A 70 -11.76 -3.32 -3.86
C VAL A 70 -10.93 -4.45 -3.26
N ARG A 71 -11.08 -4.70 -1.95
CA ARG A 71 -10.55 -5.91 -1.34
C ARG A 71 -11.55 -7.04 -1.61
N VAL A 72 -11.14 -7.97 -2.46
CA VAL A 72 -11.88 -9.19 -2.79
C VAL A 72 -11.54 -10.31 -1.81
N ASN A 73 -12.24 -11.45 -1.88
CA ASN A 73 -11.91 -12.60 -1.06
C ASN A 73 -10.60 -13.29 -1.52
N GLY A 74 -9.98 -14.06 -0.64
CA GLY A 74 -8.68 -14.70 -0.89
C GLY A 74 -8.72 -15.82 -1.95
N PRO A 75 -7.54 -16.19 -2.51
CA PRO A 75 -7.42 -17.14 -3.63
C PRO A 75 -8.03 -18.52 -3.38
N GLY A 76 -8.03 -18.99 -2.12
CA GLY A 76 -8.57 -20.30 -1.74
C GLY A 76 -10.09 -20.35 -1.54
N THR A 77 -10.82 -19.24 -1.79
CA THR A 77 -12.25 -19.16 -1.52
C THR A 77 -13.09 -19.34 -2.77
N ALA A 78 -14.34 -19.82 -2.60
CA ALA A 78 -15.31 -19.89 -3.69
C ALA A 78 -15.80 -18.50 -4.15
N PHE A 79 -15.43 -17.42 -3.48
CA PHE A 79 -15.95 -16.07 -3.73
C PHE A 79 -15.10 -15.27 -4.73
N ILE A 80 -13.78 -15.50 -4.77
CA ILE A 80 -12.83 -14.62 -5.49
C ILE A 80 -13.17 -14.44 -6.97
N GLN A 81 -13.54 -15.51 -7.67
CA GLN A 81 -13.88 -15.43 -9.10
C GLN A 81 -15.07 -14.49 -9.33
N GLY A 82 -16.16 -14.69 -8.59
CA GLY A 82 -17.37 -13.85 -8.72
C GLY A 82 -17.14 -12.41 -8.23
N ASP A 83 -16.24 -12.19 -7.27
CA ASP A 83 -15.86 -10.86 -6.81
C ASP A 83 -15.14 -10.09 -7.92
N ILE A 84 -14.07 -10.68 -8.49
CA ILE A 84 -13.29 -10.08 -9.57
C ILE A 84 -14.17 -9.78 -10.79
N GLU A 85 -15.01 -10.73 -11.21
CA GLU A 85 -15.90 -10.53 -12.35
C GLU A 85 -16.90 -9.38 -12.15
N ALA A 86 -17.33 -9.16 -10.92
CA ALA A 86 -18.31 -8.13 -10.60
C ALA A 86 -17.69 -6.73 -10.45
N VAL A 87 -16.48 -6.62 -9.86
CA VAL A 87 -15.90 -5.33 -9.46
C VAL A 87 -14.91 -4.75 -10.46
N VAL A 88 -14.37 -5.57 -11.38
CA VAL A 88 -13.43 -5.11 -12.41
C VAL A 88 -14.19 -4.37 -13.49
N VAL A 89 -14.38 -3.07 -13.29
CA VAL A 89 -15.08 -2.16 -14.20
C VAL A 89 -14.26 -0.88 -14.42
N GLU A 90 -14.64 -0.10 -15.42
CA GLU A 90 -14.03 1.20 -15.67
C GLU A 90 -14.16 2.12 -14.44
N GLY A 91 -13.05 2.74 -14.05
CA GLY A 91 -12.96 3.58 -12.84
C GLY A 91 -12.33 2.88 -11.64
N LEU A 92 -12.20 1.55 -11.66
CA LEU A 92 -11.45 0.83 -10.63
C LEU A 92 -9.94 1.05 -10.82
N ALA A 93 -9.23 1.45 -9.76
CA ALA A 93 -7.79 1.67 -9.80
C ALA A 93 -6.97 0.39 -9.58
N GLY A 94 -7.53 -0.56 -8.84
CA GLY A 94 -6.88 -1.84 -8.55
C GLY A 94 -7.71 -2.75 -7.66
N VAL A 95 -7.18 -3.94 -7.39
CA VAL A 95 -7.78 -4.94 -6.54
C VAL A 95 -6.81 -5.28 -5.42
N MET A 96 -7.30 -5.37 -4.18
CA MET A 96 -6.55 -5.90 -3.05
C MET A 96 -6.96 -7.36 -2.80
N VAL A 97 -5.97 -8.24 -2.71
CA VAL A 97 -6.18 -9.68 -2.48
C VAL A 97 -5.52 -10.10 -1.17
N PRO A 98 -6.31 -10.58 -0.20
CA PRO A 98 -5.82 -11.07 1.08
C PRO A 98 -5.21 -12.47 0.96
N LYS A 99 -4.49 -12.89 2.00
CA LYS A 99 -3.99 -14.26 2.19
C LYS A 99 -3.14 -14.79 1.03
N MET A 100 -2.26 -13.91 0.52
CA MET A 100 -1.28 -14.27 -0.51
C MET A 100 -0.11 -15.01 0.10
N GLU A 101 0.10 -16.25 -0.30
CA GLU A 101 1.08 -17.15 0.31
C GLU A 101 2.12 -17.72 -0.66
N SER A 102 1.86 -17.65 -1.96
CA SER A 102 2.73 -18.24 -2.97
C SER A 102 2.78 -17.44 -4.28
N PRO A 103 3.83 -17.62 -5.10
CA PRO A 103 3.87 -17.10 -6.47
C PRO A 103 2.72 -17.63 -7.34
N GLU A 104 2.27 -18.85 -7.10
CA GLU A 104 1.17 -19.50 -7.80
C GLU A 104 -0.17 -18.78 -7.54
N ASP A 105 -0.39 -18.31 -6.30
CA ASP A 105 -1.55 -17.49 -5.95
C ASP A 105 -1.56 -16.19 -6.75
N LEU A 106 -0.39 -15.52 -6.82
CA LEU A 106 -0.25 -14.29 -7.60
C LEU A 106 -0.57 -14.53 -9.08
N GLU A 107 -0.06 -15.62 -9.66
CA GLU A 107 -0.29 -15.96 -11.06
C GLU A 107 -1.76 -16.31 -11.31
N GLN A 108 -2.41 -17.05 -10.41
CA GLN A 108 -3.83 -17.37 -10.50
C GLN A 108 -4.69 -16.11 -10.50
N VAL A 109 -4.45 -15.20 -9.54
CA VAL A 109 -5.18 -13.93 -9.46
C VAL A 109 -4.92 -13.06 -10.68
N HIS A 110 -3.68 -13.00 -11.16
CA HIS A 110 -3.33 -12.27 -12.37
C HIS A 110 -4.14 -12.76 -13.59
N ARG A 111 -4.27 -14.07 -13.78
CA ARG A 111 -5.10 -14.65 -14.88
C ARG A 111 -6.57 -14.29 -14.74
N MET A 112 -7.13 -14.33 -13.52
CA MET A 112 -8.53 -13.93 -13.27
C MET A 112 -8.75 -12.45 -13.62
N LEU A 113 -7.81 -11.57 -13.22
CA LEU A 113 -7.86 -10.15 -13.53
C LEU A 113 -7.76 -9.89 -15.04
N LEU A 114 -6.88 -10.59 -15.75
CA LEU A 114 -6.77 -10.47 -17.23
C LEU A 114 -8.08 -10.82 -17.92
N ALA A 115 -8.70 -11.93 -17.55
CA ALA A 115 -9.99 -12.35 -18.12
C ALA A 115 -11.10 -11.32 -17.86
N ALA A 116 -11.13 -10.72 -16.66
CA ALA A 116 -12.11 -9.70 -16.31
C ALA A 116 -11.83 -8.36 -17.02
N GLU A 117 -10.56 -7.94 -17.15
CA GLU A 117 -10.14 -6.77 -17.92
C GLU A 117 -10.54 -6.91 -19.40
N GLU A 118 -10.27 -8.06 -20.02
CA GLU A 118 -10.64 -8.35 -21.40
C GLU A 118 -12.17 -8.33 -21.59
N LYS A 119 -12.92 -9.01 -20.74
CA LYS A 119 -14.39 -9.04 -20.76
C LYS A 119 -15.00 -7.64 -20.71
N ASN A 120 -14.39 -6.73 -19.91
CA ASN A 120 -14.88 -5.37 -19.72
C ASN A 120 -14.16 -4.34 -20.64
N ARG A 121 -13.38 -4.80 -21.61
CA ARG A 121 -12.65 -3.96 -22.58
C ARG A 121 -11.71 -2.96 -21.92
N LEU A 122 -11.17 -3.34 -20.76
CA LEU A 122 -10.14 -2.59 -20.06
C LEU A 122 -8.76 -2.99 -20.59
N GLN A 123 -7.75 -2.18 -20.30
CA GLN A 123 -6.39 -2.50 -20.71
C GLN A 123 -5.86 -3.71 -19.94
N PRO A 124 -5.43 -4.81 -20.61
CA PRO A 124 -4.84 -5.95 -19.92
C PRO A 124 -3.61 -5.57 -19.09
N GLY A 125 -3.59 -5.95 -17.81
CA GLY A 125 -2.54 -5.57 -16.88
C GLY A 125 -2.61 -4.12 -16.38
N GLY A 126 -3.66 -3.38 -16.70
CA GLY A 126 -3.85 -1.98 -16.32
C GLY A 126 -4.14 -1.78 -14.83
N LEU A 127 -4.93 -2.67 -14.22
CA LEU A 127 -5.24 -2.60 -12.79
C LEU A 127 -4.01 -2.93 -11.94
N THR A 128 -3.80 -2.17 -10.86
CA THR A 128 -2.78 -2.49 -9.87
C THR A 128 -3.26 -3.61 -8.94
N LEU A 129 -2.40 -4.58 -8.66
CA LEU A 129 -2.66 -5.64 -7.70
C LEU A 129 -2.01 -5.32 -6.36
N PHE A 130 -2.85 -5.06 -5.35
CA PHE A 130 -2.41 -4.98 -3.97
C PHE A 130 -2.50 -6.37 -3.36
N ILE A 131 -1.41 -6.85 -2.79
CA ILE A 131 -1.37 -8.15 -2.11
C ILE A 131 -1.23 -7.94 -0.61
N LEU A 132 -2.02 -8.66 0.17
CA LEU A 132 -1.95 -8.60 1.63
C LEU A 132 -1.20 -9.84 2.14
N ILE A 133 -0.05 -9.60 2.75
CA ILE A 133 0.77 -10.62 3.41
C ILE A 133 0.37 -10.65 4.88
N GLU A 134 -0.26 -11.74 5.30
CA GLU A 134 -0.90 -11.83 6.61
C GLU A 134 -0.89 -13.24 7.21
N SER A 135 0.06 -14.08 6.77
CA SER A 135 0.35 -15.38 7.37
C SER A 135 1.86 -15.62 7.47
N ALA A 136 2.25 -16.54 8.33
CA ALA A 136 3.64 -16.95 8.49
C ALA A 136 4.22 -17.47 7.16
N ARG A 137 3.43 -18.25 6.41
CA ARG A 137 3.83 -18.74 5.08
C ARG A 137 4.02 -17.58 4.10
N GLY A 138 3.07 -16.63 4.06
CA GLY A 138 3.16 -15.43 3.20
C GLY A 138 4.41 -14.61 3.51
N VAL A 139 4.72 -14.38 4.79
CA VAL A 139 5.95 -13.68 5.22
C VAL A 139 7.21 -14.42 4.78
N GLN A 140 7.26 -15.75 4.90
CA GLN A 140 8.43 -16.53 4.45
C GLN A 140 8.60 -16.46 2.93
N ASN A 141 7.52 -16.52 2.18
CA ASN A 141 7.53 -16.57 0.71
C ASN A 141 7.50 -15.20 0.03
N VAL A 142 7.38 -14.08 0.78
CA VAL A 142 7.14 -12.75 0.21
C VAL A 142 8.08 -12.38 -0.92
N PHE A 143 9.38 -12.71 -0.83
CA PHE A 143 10.33 -12.40 -1.91
C PHE A 143 10.01 -13.19 -3.19
N GLY A 144 9.66 -14.47 -3.07
CA GLY A 144 9.23 -15.29 -4.21
C GLY A 144 7.97 -14.72 -4.87
N ILE A 145 6.98 -14.33 -4.04
CA ILE A 145 5.72 -13.74 -4.52
C ILE A 145 5.98 -12.45 -5.31
N VAL A 146 6.72 -11.49 -4.74
CA VAL A 146 6.94 -10.19 -5.37
C VAL A 146 7.97 -10.21 -6.51
N SER A 147 8.75 -11.29 -6.62
CA SER A 147 9.68 -11.51 -7.73
C SER A 147 9.04 -12.23 -8.92
N ALA A 148 7.84 -12.80 -8.72
CA ALA A 148 7.10 -13.44 -9.80
C ALA A 148 6.71 -12.41 -10.87
N ARG A 149 7.01 -12.74 -12.13
CA ARG A 149 6.73 -11.83 -13.26
C ARG A 149 5.43 -12.20 -13.93
N THR A 150 4.48 -11.30 -13.91
CA THR A 150 3.24 -11.42 -14.67
C THR A 150 3.43 -11.01 -16.14
N ARG A 151 2.62 -11.59 -17.04
CA ARG A 151 2.61 -11.21 -18.48
C ARG A 151 1.18 -11.02 -18.97
N PRO A 152 0.80 -9.80 -19.42
CA PRO A 152 1.58 -8.56 -19.38
C PRO A 152 1.96 -8.18 -17.94
N GLU A 153 3.04 -7.39 -17.83
CA GLU A 153 3.52 -6.96 -16.51
C GLU A 153 2.46 -6.15 -15.77
N ARG A 154 2.17 -6.50 -14.52
CA ARG A 154 1.23 -5.82 -13.63
C ARG A 154 1.97 -5.15 -12.46
N SER A 155 1.57 -3.93 -12.11
CA SER A 155 2.06 -3.31 -10.87
C SER A 155 1.57 -4.10 -9.66
N VAL A 156 2.50 -4.42 -8.74
CA VAL A 156 2.19 -5.10 -7.47
C VAL A 156 2.61 -4.18 -6.33
N ILE A 157 1.74 -3.98 -5.36
CA ILE A 157 1.99 -3.26 -4.11
C ILE A 157 1.69 -4.21 -2.95
N VAL A 158 2.62 -4.29 -2.00
CA VAL A 158 2.49 -5.16 -0.83
C VAL A 158 1.87 -4.38 0.32
N SER A 159 0.96 -5.02 1.04
CA SER A 159 0.44 -4.56 2.33
C SER A 159 0.64 -5.64 3.38
N PHE A 160 0.79 -5.25 4.63
CA PHE A 160 0.93 -6.17 5.76
C PHE A 160 -0.34 -6.22 6.59
N GLY A 161 -0.81 -7.43 6.93
CA GLY A 161 -1.97 -7.69 7.79
C GLY A 161 -1.54 -8.34 9.11
N ALA A 162 -1.30 -7.53 10.15
CA ALA A 162 -0.76 -8.03 11.40
C ALA A 162 -1.74 -8.87 12.22
N ALA A 163 -3.06 -8.60 12.14
CA ALA A 163 -4.05 -9.33 12.92
C ALA A 163 -4.11 -10.81 12.52
N ASP A 164 -4.29 -11.07 11.22
CA ASP A 164 -4.31 -12.45 10.72
C ASP A 164 -2.93 -13.11 10.86
N TYR A 165 -1.83 -12.35 10.65
CA TYR A 165 -0.48 -12.87 10.86
C TYR A 165 -0.23 -13.33 12.30
N THR A 166 -0.61 -12.54 13.30
CA THR A 166 -0.42 -12.92 14.70
C THR A 166 -1.36 -14.05 15.13
N LEU A 167 -2.58 -14.10 14.57
CA LEU A 167 -3.50 -15.21 14.76
C LEU A 167 -2.91 -16.51 14.17
N ASP A 168 -2.42 -16.49 12.93
CA ASP A 168 -1.79 -17.66 12.26
C ASP A 168 -0.54 -18.14 13.02
N LEU A 169 0.27 -17.20 13.52
CA LEU A 169 1.48 -17.50 14.28
C LEU A 169 1.18 -17.97 15.73
N GLY A 170 -0.01 -17.70 16.25
CA GLY A 170 -0.34 -17.90 17.66
C GLY A 170 0.34 -16.90 18.59
N ALA A 171 0.71 -15.72 18.09
CA ALA A 171 1.35 -14.67 18.87
C ALA A 171 0.32 -13.67 19.38
N GLU A 172 0.64 -13.03 20.51
CA GLU A 172 -0.15 -11.94 21.07
C GLU A 172 0.24 -10.60 20.43
N MET A 173 -0.75 -9.80 20.03
CA MET A 173 -0.51 -8.43 19.59
C MET A 173 -0.25 -7.52 20.79
N THR A 174 0.91 -6.88 20.82
CA THR A 174 1.32 -6.01 21.91
C THR A 174 1.33 -4.53 21.52
N ARG A 175 1.26 -3.63 22.53
CA ARG A 175 1.40 -2.19 22.28
C ARG A 175 2.81 -1.81 21.80
N THR A 176 3.82 -2.59 22.16
CA THR A 176 5.20 -2.37 21.73
C THR A 176 5.42 -2.82 20.29
N GLY A 177 4.65 -3.78 19.78
CA GLY A 177 4.74 -4.32 18.43
C GLY A 177 6.08 -5.00 18.13
N GLU A 178 6.75 -5.55 19.15
CA GLU A 178 8.04 -6.26 19.00
C GLU A 178 7.87 -7.52 18.16
N GLU A 179 6.74 -8.21 18.30
CA GLU A 179 6.35 -9.38 17.52
C GLU A 179 6.22 -9.08 16.02
N LEU A 180 6.05 -7.81 15.66
CA LEU A 180 5.87 -7.35 14.26
C LEU A 180 7.17 -6.85 13.60
N ILE A 181 8.28 -6.78 14.33
CA ILE A 181 9.56 -6.28 13.79
C ILE A 181 10.06 -7.18 12.65
N TYR A 182 10.06 -8.50 12.87
CA TYR A 182 10.52 -9.47 11.88
C TYR A 182 9.69 -9.44 10.59
N PRO A 183 8.34 -9.62 10.62
CA PRO A 183 7.56 -9.61 9.40
C PRO A 183 7.64 -8.26 8.66
N ARG A 184 7.59 -7.13 9.37
CA ARG A 184 7.76 -5.80 8.75
C ARG A 184 9.11 -5.68 8.04
N SER A 185 10.21 -6.03 8.69
CA SER A 185 11.55 -5.99 8.11
C SER A 185 11.67 -6.92 6.90
N ARG A 186 11.15 -8.14 7.01
CA ARG A 186 11.17 -9.13 5.94
C ARG A 186 10.44 -8.65 4.70
N ILE A 187 9.24 -8.08 4.87
CA ILE A 187 8.41 -7.54 3.78
C ILE A 187 9.11 -6.34 3.12
N ALA A 188 9.60 -5.37 3.90
CA ALA A 188 10.27 -4.20 3.35
C ALA A 188 11.54 -4.56 2.55
N VAL A 189 12.34 -5.50 3.06
CA VAL A 189 13.54 -6.01 2.36
C VAL A 189 13.16 -6.72 1.07
N ALA A 190 12.10 -7.56 1.09
CA ALA A 190 11.64 -8.27 -0.11
C ALA A 190 11.18 -7.31 -1.20
N CYS A 191 10.36 -6.31 -0.87
CA CYS A 191 9.91 -5.28 -1.82
C CYS A 191 11.12 -4.54 -2.44
N ARG A 192 12.09 -4.17 -1.61
CA ARG A 192 13.29 -3.47 -2.09
C ARG A 192 14.15 -4.36 -2.99
N ALA A 193 14.34 -5.62 -2.63
CA ALA A 193 15.11 -6.59 -3.43
C ALA A 193 14.44 -6.88 -4.79
N ALA A 194 13.11 -6.94 -4.82
CA ALA A 194 12.33 -7.10 -6.06
C ALA A 194 12.20 -5.80 -6.87
N ARG A 195 12.70 -4.66 -6.36
CA ARG A 195 12.62 -3.34 -7.00
C ARG A 195 11.19 -2.85 -7.26
N ILE A 196 10.26 -3.22 -6.39
CA ILE A 196 8.89 -2.70 -6.39
C ILE A 196 8.75 -1.57 -5.35
N ALA A 197 7.58 -0.91 -5.34
CA ALA A 197 7.26 0.14 -4.39
C ALA A 197 7.39 -0.36 -2.93
N PRO A 198 7.75 0.51 -1.97
CA PRO A 198 7.73 0.16 -0.56
C PRO A 198 6.33 -0.29 -0.11
N PRO A 199 6.22 -1.17 0.92
CA PRO A 199 4.95 -1.70 1.36
C PRO A 199 4.11 -0.70 2.17
N LEU A 200 2.80 -1.03 2.34
CA LEU A 200 1.88 -0.39 3.28
C LEU A 200 1.80 -1.21 4.57
N ASP A 201 1.87 -0.54 5.71
CA ASP A 201 1.79 -1.18 7.02
C ASP A 201 0.35 -1.50 7.42
N THR A 202 0.20 -2.41 8.36
CA THR A 202 -1.06 -2.88 8.95
C THR A 202 -1.89 -1.74 9.56
N PRO A 203 -3.23 -1.87 9.67
CA PRO A 203 -4.03 -0.91 10.42
C PRO A 203 -3.68 -0.89 11.91
N PHE A 204 -3.83 0.26 12.56
CA PHE A 204 -3.80 0.35 14.02
C PHE A 204 -5.20 0.05 14.60
N MET A 205 -5.32 -1.03 15.36
CA MET A 205 -6.60 -1.57 15.84
C MET A 205 -6.75 -1.60 17.36
N MET A 206 -5.67 -1.33 18.13
CA MET A 206 -5.66 -1.48 19.58
C MET A 206 -6.64 -0.54 20.30
N ASP A 207 -6.65 0.74 19.91
CA ASP A 207 -7.60 1.74 20.40
C ASP A 207 -7.74 2.85 19.36
N LEU A 208 -8.90 2.96 18.74
CA LEU A 208 -9.15 3.94 17.69
C LEU A 208 -9.07 5.40 18.15
N ASN A 209 -9.13 5.64 19.47
CA ASN A 209 -9.02 6.97 20.06
C ASN A 209 -7.58 7.32 20.45
N ASP A 210 -6.67 6.34 20.55
CA ASP A 210 -5.27 6.58 20.89
C ASP A 210 -4.44 6.96 19.65
N LEU A 211 -4.64 8.20 19.20
CA LEU A 211 -3.93 8.72 18.04
C LEU A 211 -2.43 8.92 18.30
N ALA A 212 -1.99 9.01 19.55
CA ALA A 212 -0.58 9.10 19.90
C ALA A 212 0.11 7.74 19.73
N ALA A 213 -0.52 6.64 20.15
CA ALA A 213 0.00 5.30 19.90
C ALA A 213 0.00 4.97 18.39
N LEU A 214 -1.04 5.37 17.63
CA LEU A 214 -1.05 5.28 16.18
C LEU A 214 0.15 6.00 15.56
N GLU A 215 0.42 7.24 15.97
CA GLU A 215 1.55 8.04 15.46
C GLU A 215 2.89 7.35 15.75
N ALA A 216 3.08 6.84 16.96
CA ALA A 216 4.29 6.12 17.34
C ALA A 216 4.50 4.84 16.50
N GLU A 217 3.44 4.07 16.26
CA GLU A 217 3.49 2.87 15.43
C GLU A 217 3.77 3.21 13.96
N ALA A 218 3.10 4.24 13.41
CA ALA A 218 3.32 4.70 12.04
C ALA A 218 4.77 5.18 11.82
N ARG A 219 5.35 5.92 12.79
CA ARG A 219 6.77 6.33 12.74
C ARG A 219 7.71 5.13 12.72
N ARG A 220 7.42 4.09 13.51
CA ARG A 220 8.19 2.84 13.53
C ARG A 220 8.13 2.12 12.19
N ALA A 221 6.94 2.02 11.59
CA ALA A 221 6.79 1.46 10.25
C ALA A 221 7.57 2.25 9.19
N LYS A 222 7.50 3.60 9.21
CA LYS A 222 8.30 4.47 8.33
C LYS A 222 9.81 4.21 8.49
N GLN A 223 10.29 4.05 9.72
CA GLN A 223 11.70 3.74 10.01
C GLN A 223 12.13 2.38 9.45
N LEU A 224 11.22 1.40 9.38
CA LEU A 224 11.46 0.08 8.79
C LEU A 224 11.34 0.05 7.27
N GLY A 225 10.97 1.17 6.63
CA GLY A 225 10.94 1.29 5.17
C GLY A 225 9.57 1.18 4.52
N PHE A 226 8.49 1.30 5.30
CA PHE A 226 7.13 1.40 4.77
C PHE A 226 6.86 2.81 4.23
N GLN A 227 6.06 2.92 3.16
CA GLN A 227 5.70 4.20 2.56
C GLN A 227 4.39 4.79 3.10
N GLY A 228 3.56 3.97 3.75
CA GLY A 228 2.24 4.34 4.22
C GLY A 228 1.63 3.28 5.12
N LYS A 229 0.37 3.50 5.48
CA LYS A 229 -0.36 2.65 6.43
C LYS A 229 -1.79 2.44 5.98
N LEU A 230 -2.29 1.23 6.19
CA LEU A 230 -3.71 0.93 6.10
C LEU A 230 -4.45 1.60 7.27
N CYS A 231 -5.62 2.15 7.01
CA CYS A 231 -6.47 2.82 7.98
C CYS A 231 -7.86 2.17 8.01
N ILE A 232 -8.46 2.06 9.18
CA ILE A 232 -9.81 1.49 9.39
C ILE A 232 -10.80 2.52 9.95
N HIS A 233 -10.33 3.73 10.24
CA HIS A 233 -11.16 4.84 10.68
C HIS A 233 -10.68 6.16 10.07
N PRO A 234 -11.58 7.09 9.67
CA PRO A 234 -11.18 8.36 9.06
C PRO A 234 -10.26 9.23 9.91
N SER A 235 -10.38 9.16 11.26
CA SER A 235 -9.51 9.92 12.17
C SER A 235 -8.02 9.52 12.10
N GLN A 236 -7.72 8.33 11.59
CA GLN A 236 -6.35 7.83 11.41
C GLN A 236 -5.65 8.49 10.20
N VAL A 237 -6.42 8.90 9.20
CA VAL A 237 -5.90 9.42 7.93
C VAL A 237 -5.00 10.64 8.11
N PRO A 238 -5.41 11.72 8.82
CA PRO A 238 -4.55 12.90 8.98
C PRO A 238 -3.24 12.61 9.72
N VAL A 239 -3.29 11.70 10.71
CA VAL A 239 -2.09 11.30 11.47
C VAL A 239 -1.10 10.57 10.56
N CYS A 240 -1.57 9.58 9.82
CA CYS A 240 -0.72 8.81 8.91
C CYS A 240 -0.20 9.67 7.76
N ASN A 241 -1.04 10.51 7.13
CA ASN A 241 -0.60 11.45 6.10
C ASN A 241 0.55 12.33 6.60
N ARG A 242 0.45 12.87 7.82
CA ARG A 242 1.52 13.68 8.43
C ARG A 242 2.79 12.87 8.67
N VAL A 243 2.68 11.66 9.22
CA VAL A 243 3.86 10.82 9.52
C VAL A 243 4.61 10.41 8.26
N PHE A 244 3.90 10.01 7.21
CA PHE A 244 4.51 9.53 5.97
C PHE A 244 4.87 10.64 4.98
N SER A 245 4.53 11.89 5.28
CA SER A 245 5.04 13.05 4.55
C SER A 245 6.38 13.53 5.12
N PRO A 246 7.27 14.15 4.32
CA PRO A 246 8.42 14.87 4.84
C PRO A 246 7.98 16.12 5.59
N THR A 247 8.68 16.46 6.69
CA THR A 247 8.48 17.74 7.38
C THR A 247 9.19 18.89 6.65
N PRO A 248 8.78 20.16 6.87
CA PRO A 248 9.50 21.31 6.32
C PRO A 248 10.99 21.30 6.69
N GLU A 249 11.33 20.91 7.92
CA GLU A 249 12.70 20.82 8.42
C GLU A 249 13.50 19.72 7.69
N GLU A 250 12.87 18.56 7.43
CA GLU A 250 13.48 17.48 6.64
C GLU A 250 13.73 17.93 5.21
N ILE A 251 12.81 18.66 4.59
CA ILE A 251 12.94 19.21 3.23
C ILE A 251 14.09 20.23 3.17
N ASP A 252 14.13 21.19 4.11
CA ASP A 252 15.18 22.19 4.13
C ASP A 252 16.56 21.59 4.40
N SER A 253 16.65 20.62 5.30
CA SER A 253 17.88 19.87 5.54
C SER A 253 18.33 19.12 4.28
N ALA A 254 17.39 18.45 3.60
CA ALA A 254 17.68 17.74 2.37
C ALA A 254 18.19 18.66 1.24
N ARG A 255 17.59 19.85 1.08
CA ARG A 255 18.06 20.86 0.11
C ARG A 255 19.49 21.29 0.40
N ARG A 256 19.82 21.57 1.67
CA ARG A 256 21.21 21.96 2.05
C ARG A 256 22.21 20.85 1.76
N VAL A 257 21.85 19.59 2.08
CA VAL A 257 22.73 18.43 1.83
C VAL A 257 22.99 18.25 0.33
N VAL A 258 21.95 18.26 -0.50
CA VAL A 258 22.09 18.07 -1.96
C VAL A 258 22.94 19.19 -2.55
N ARG A 259 22.62 20.46 -2.24
CA ARG A 259 23.36 21.62 -2.77
C ARG A 259 24.83 21.60 -2.37
N ALA A 260 25.13 21.39 -1.08
CA ALA A 260 26.51 21.39 -0.60
C ALA A 260 27.35 20.27 -1.24
N PHE A 261 26.72 19.11 -1.48
CA PHE A 261 27.40 18.01 -2.13
C PHE A 261 27.62 18.25 -3.64
N GLU A 262 26.65 18.81 -4.35
CA GLU A 262 26.79 19.19 -5.77
C GLU A 262 27.93 20.20 -5.98
N GLU A 263 28.04 21.19 -5.08
CA GLU A 263 29.16 22.18 -5.09
C GLU A 263 30.52 21.48 -4.86
N ALA A 264 30.59 20.51 -3.95
CA ALA A 264 31.79 19.76 -3.67
C ALA A 264 32.19 18.79 -4.79
N GLU A 265 31.21 18.12 -5.38
CA GLU A 265 31.42 17.21 -6.52
C GLU A 265 31.95 17.96 -7.73
N ALA A 266 31.41 19.16 -8.00
CA ALA A 266 31.94 20.06 -9.04
C ALA A 266 33.39 20.50 -8.77
N ALA A 267 33.80 20.53 -7.49
CA ALA A 267 35.20 20.81 -7.07
C ALA A 267 36.07 19.53 -7.00
N GLY A 268 35.55 18.38 -7.41
CA GLY A 268 36.27 17.10 -7.47
C GLY A 268 36.32 16.33 -6.16
N THR A 269 35.39 16.60 -5.21
CA THR A 269 35.32 15.91 -3.90
C THR A 269 34.07 15.10 -3.78
N ALA A 270 34.19 13.78 -3.46
CA ALA A 270 33.08 12.83 -3.33
C ALA A 270 32.56 12.61 -1.89
N SER A 271 33.08 13.37 -0.93
CA SER A 271 32.65 13.36 0.46
C SER A 271 32.96 14.70 1.13
N ILE A 272 32.05 15.17 1.99
CA ILE A 272 32.20 16.43 2.71
C ILE A 272 31.78 16.31 4.16
N GLN A 273 32.11 17.33 4.96
CA GLN A 273 31.53 17.53 6.27
C GLN A 273 30.56 18.72 6.20
N LEU A 274 29.29 18.49 6.58
CA LEU A 274 28.27 19.52 6.68
C LEU A 274 27.66 19.51 8.07
N GLU A 275 27.71 20.61 8.79
CA GLU A 275 27.13 20.74 10.16
C GLU A 275 27.57 19.61 11.11
N GLY A 276 28.86 19.21 11.03
CA GLY A 276 29.43 18.14 11.85
C GLY A 276 29.10 16.72 11.40
N ARG A 277 28.37 16.55 10.29
CA ARG A 277 27.98 15.24 9.74
C ARG A 277 28.82 14.91 8.50
N PHE A 278 29.21 13.65 8.38
CA PHE A 278 29.82 13.13 7.17
C PHE A 278 28.74 12.93 6.09
N ILE A 279 28.96 13.48 4.90
CA ILE A 279 28.04 13.40 3.75
C ILE A 279 28.78 12.74 2.59
N ASP A 280 28.18 11.67 2.08
CA ASP A 280 28.60 10.90 0.92
C ASP A 280 27.40 10.58 0.01
N TYR A 281 27.64 9.85 -1.09
CA TYR A 281 26.56 9.46 -2.04
C TYR A 281 25.32 8.83 -1.39
N PRO A 282 25.41 7.85 -0.47
CA PRO A 282 24.24 7.31 0.23
C PRO A 282 23.39 8.34 0.97
N ILE A 283 24.06 9.31 1.61
CA ILE A 283 23.36 10.39 2.36
C ILE A 283 22.66 11.34 1.39
N VAL A 284 23.35 11.72 0.30
CA VAL A 284 22.78 12.59 -0.75
C VAL A 284 21.59 11.92 -1.44
N GLU A 285 21.70 10.63 -1.78
CA GLU A 285 20.59 9.89 -2.38
C GLU A 285 19.37 9.84 -1.45
N ARG A 286 19.59 9.71 -0.13
CA ARG A 286 18.51 9.78 0.86
C ARG A 286 17.86 11.17 0.89
N ALA A 287 18.65 12.23 0.87
CA ALA A 287 18.15 13.61 0.79
C ALA A 287 17.35 13.85 -0.50
N ALA A 288 17.86 13.41 -1.64
CA ALA A 288 17.18 13.51 -2.91
C ALA A 288 15.81 12.76 -2.94
N ARG A 289 15.72 11.62 -2.23
CA ARG A 289 14.42 10.90 -2.08
C ARG A 289 13.40 11.71 -1.28
N ILE A 290 13.83 12.42 -0.22
CA ILE A 290 12.96 13.30 0.57
C ILE A 290 12.39 14.39 -0.33
N LEU A 291 13.23 15.04 -1.14
CA LEU A 291 12.81 16.11 -2.06
C LEU A 291 11.84 15.59 -3.13
N ARG A 292 12.15 14.43 -3.75
CA ARG A 292 11.24 13.80 -4.72
C ARG A 292 9.88 13.48 -4.11
N LEU A 293 9.86 12.98 -2.87
CA LEU A 293 8.60 12.69 -2.18
C LEU A 293 7.80 13.96 -1.90
N ALA A 294 8.46 15.05 -1.45
CA ALA A 294 7.80 16.33 -1.23
C ALA A 294 7.18 16.87 -2.53
N ASP A 295 7.95 16.87 -3.63
CA ASP A 295 7.47 17.32 -4.95
C ASP A 295 6.25 16.50 -5.46
N LEU A 296 6.23 15.20 -5.18
CA LEU A 296 5.11 14.35 -5.57
C LEU A 296 3.85 14.65 -4.75
N ILE A 297 4.01 14.91 -3.44
CA ILE A 297 2.88 15.24 -2.56
C ILE A 297 2.28 16.62 -2.91
N GLU A 298 3.10 17.59 -3.29
CA GLU A 298 2.63 18.92 -3.69
C GLU A 298 1.82 18.91 -5.00
N LYS A 299 1.99 17.88 -5.84
CA LYS A 299 1.30 17.75 -7.14
C LYS A 299 -0.01 16.96 -7.06
N THR A 300 -0.29 16.34 -5.90
CA THR A 300 -1.48 15.51 -5.66
C THR A 300 -2.53 16.30 -4.90
#